data_78431c29f884683f04510c299b04729c
#
_entry.id   78431c29f884683f04510c299b04729c
#
_cell.length_a   1.000
_cell.length_b   1.000
_cell.length_c   1.000
_cell.angle_alpha   90.00
_cell.angle_beta   90.00
_cell.angle_gamma   90.00
#
_symmetry.space_group_name_H-M   'P 1'
#
loop_
_entity.id
_entity.type
_entity.pdbx_description
1 polymer ?
#
loop_
_entity_poly.entity_id
_entity_poly.type
_entity_poly.pdbx_seq_one_letter_code
_entity_poly.pdbx_strand_id
1 'polypeptide(L)'
;MCVLLVLIVASSYMLAPKDNTAEGGIVNPNANGFFSEPKDSIDIAVVGNSDAYSGFSPLELWNEYGYTSYVSAEGHQTVAQSYSQLKKIMKCHSVKLIILETDGFFTRSKLVESTAKLINASMGSAFSVFQYHDRWKRVKPNELLKAPNYTAHCTAKGQWLSNEVKGYMGGEYMVKTDKREEIPFSTKTSLDMLVKMCAENDIKLLFLELPSQSSWSYKRHNAVKDYADEKGITFLDLNIDRESFGFDWKTDTRDGGNHLNSRGARKATLFIGKYLSENYPLSDHRGDNRFKQWNADYKEYLEKVKI
;
A
#
# COMPACT_ATOMS: atom_id res chain seq x y z
N MET A 1 -27.18 -25.81 -6.18
CA MET A 1 -25.80 -25.27 -6.15
C MET A 1 -25.47 -24.47 -7.42
N CYS A 2 -25.68 -24.96 -8.64
CA CYS A 2 -25.36 -24.25 -9.90
C CYS A 2 -26.07 -22.89 -10.04
N VAL A 3 -27.38 -22.79 -9.73
CA VAL A 3 -28.16 -21.54 -9.85
C VAL A 3 -27.59 -20.44 -8.94
N LEU A 4 -27.23 -20.77 -7.68
CA LEU A 4 -26.65 -19.80 -6.76
C LEU A 4 -25.30 -19.27 -7.25
N LEU A 5 -24.45 -20.13 -7.80
CA LEU A 5 -23.17 -19.71 -8.37
C LEU A 5 -23.37 -18.77 -9.58
N VAL A 6 -24.31 -19.08 -10.46
CA VAL A 6 -24.67 -18.21 -11.58
C VAL A 6 -25.14 -16.84 -11.11
N LEU A 7 -25.98 -16.79 -10.09
CA LEU A 7 -26.45 -15.53 -9.51
C LEU A 7 -25.31 -14.71 -8.89
N ILE A 8 -24.37 -15.35 -8.17
CA ILE A 8 -23.19 -14.68 -7.59
C ILE A 8 -22.30 -14.11 -8.69
N VAL A 9 -22.03 -14.88 -9.75
CA VAL A 9 -21.22 -14.42 -10.90
C VAL A 9 -21.90 -13.26 -11.62
N ALA A 10 -23.18 -13.38 -11.94
CA ALA A 10 -23.95 -12.33 -12.61
C ALA A 10 -24.01 -11.05 -11.76
N SER A 11 -24.31 -11.17 -10.48
CA SER A 11 -24.32 -10.03 -9.54
C SER A 11 -22.94 -9.40 -9.41
N SER A 12 -21.87 -10.21 -9.37
CA SER A 12 -20.50 -9.72 -9.34
C SER A 12 -20.15 -8.91 -10.60
N TYR A 13 -20.58 -9.34 -11.77
CA TYR A 13 -20.39 -8.59 -13.02
C TYR A 13 -21.19 -7.28 -13.01
N MET A 14 -22.47 -7.34 -12.65
CA MET A 14 -23.37 -6.18 -12.65
C MET A 14 -22.95 -5.11 -11.64
N LEU A 15 -22.53 -5.51 -10.44
CA LEU A 15 -22.17 -4.61 -9.34
C LEU A 15 -20.69 -4.24 -9.31
N ALA A 16 -19.82 -4.85 -10.10
CA ALA A 16 -18.42 -4.42 -10.21
C ALA A 16 -18.35 -2.94 -10.66
N PRO A 17 -17.43 -2.14 -10.10
CA PRO A 17 -17.13 -0.80 -10.60
C PRO A 17 -16.88 -0.82 -12.11
N LYS A 18 -17.39 0.18 -12.82
CA LYS A 18 -17.29 0.24 -14.28
C LYS A 18 -16.09 1.05 -14.77
N ASP A 19 -15.55 1.88 -13.91
CA ASP A 19 -14.25 2.55 -14.05
C ASP A 19 -13.57 2.67 -12.68
N ASN A 20 -12.34 3.19 -12.63
CA ASN A 20 -11.58 3.36 -11.39
C ASN A 20 -11.71 4.77 -10.79
N THR A 21 -12.85 5.44 -11.03
CA THR A 21 -13.22 6.70 -10.37
C THR A 21 -14.19 6.45 -9.20
N ALA A 22 -14.37 7.46 -8.36
CA ALA A 22 -15.38 7.43 -7.30
C ALA A 22 -16.80 7.36 -7.86
N GLU A 23 -17.07 8.06 -8.96
CA GLU A 23 -18.35 8.03 -9.70
C GLU A 23 -18.62 6.64 -10.28
N GLY A 24 -17.58 5.95 -10.77
CA GLY A 24 -17.64 4.57 -11.25
C GLY A 24 -17.85 3.54 -10.15
N GLY A 25 -17.74 3.97 -8.90
CA GLY A 25 -18.02 3.18 -7.69
C GLY A 25 -16.80 2.57 -7.03
N ILE A 26 -15.58 2.98 -7.39
CA ILE A 26 -14.38 2.63 -6.64
C ILE A 26 -14.34 3.46 -5.35
N VAL A 27 -14.15 2.78 -4.23
CA VAL A 27 -13.76 3.40 -2.97
C VAL A 27 -12.26 3.62 -3.04
N ASN A 28 -11.78 4.82 -2.72
CA ASN A 28 -10.37 5.20 -2.79
C ASN A 28 -9.73 5.02 -4.20
N PRO A 29 -10.05 5.91 -5.15
CA PRO A 29 -9.48 5.85 -6.50
C PRO A 29 -7.95 5.82 -6.54
N ASN A 30 -7.27 6.56 -5.64
CA ASN A 30 -5.81 6.59 -5.58
C ASN A 30 -5.23 5.20 -5.24
N ALA A 31 -5.77 4.53 -4.23
CA ALA A 31 -5.32 3.19 -3.85
C ALA A 31 -5.59 2.13 -4.95
N ASN A 32 -6.56 2.38 -5.82
CA ASN A 32 -6.99 1.48 -6.89
C ASN A 32 -6.61 1.98 -8.30
N GLY A 33 -5.80 3.03 -8.41
CA GLY A 33 -5.36 3.57 -9.69
C GLY A 33 -4.42 2.62 -10.46
N PHE A 34 -3.85 1.61 -9.82
CA PHE A 34 -3.06 0.56 -10.48
C PHE A 34 -3.82 -0.17 -11.60
N PHE A 35 -5.15 -0.16 -11.56
CA PHE A 35 -5.96 -0.75 -12.64
C PHE A 35 -5.81 -0.03 -13.98
N SER A 36 -5.41 1.26 -13.98
CA SER A 36 -5.17 2.04 -15.21
C SER A 36 -3.73 1.95 -15.72
N GLU A 37 -2.82 1.40 -14.92
CA GLU A 37 -1.46 1.18 -15.37
C GLU A 37 -1.41 0.07 -16.44
N PRO A 38 -0.49 0.15 -17.39
CA PRO A 38 -0.30 -0.93 -18.37
C PRO A 38 -0.10 -2.28 -17.67
N LYS A 39 -0.68 -3.33 -18.25
CA LYS A 39 -0.54 -4.68 -17.69
C LYS A 39 0.93 -5.05 -17.48
N ASP A 40 1.23 -5.69 -16.36
CA ASP A 40 2.59 -6.15 -15.99
C ASP A 40 3.65 -5.02 -15.96
N SER A 41 3.23 -3.80 -15.58
CA SER A 41 4.12 -2.63 -15.50
C SER A 41 4.50 -2.22 -14.08
N ILE A 42 4.06 -2.94 -13.04
CA ILE A 42 4.37 -2.67 -11.64
C ILE A 42 5.20 -3.81 -11.08
N ASP A 43 6.46 -3.56 -10.78
CA ASP A 43 7.37 -4.53 -10.16
C ASP A 43 7.22 -4.55 -8.63
N ILE A 44 6.90 -3.40 -8.02
CA ILE A 44 6.83 -3.24 -6.56
C ILE A 44 5.43 -2.80 -6.16
N ALA A 45 4.75 -3.60 -5.34
CA ALA A 45 3.50 -3.21 -4.70
C ALA A 45 3.76 -2.76 -3.26
N VAL A 46 3.41 -1.52 -2.94
CA VAL A 46 3.48 -0.98 -1.58
C VAL A 46 2.07 -0.95 -1.01
N VAL A 47 1.86 -1.61 0.11
CA VAL A 47 0.56 -1.67 0.80
C VAL A 47 0.71 -1.35 2.28
N GLY A 48 -0.29 -0.75 2.86
CA GLY A 48 -0.28 -0.32 4.26
C GLY A 48 -1.40 0.67 4.53
N ASN A 49 -1.23 1.44 5.58
CA ASN A 49 -2.19 2.48 5.96
C ASN A 49 -1.77 3.88 5.44
N SER A 50 -2.15 4.93 6.19
CA SER A 50 -1.85 6.32 5.83
C SER A 50 -0.35 6.64 5.83
N ASP A 51 0.47 5.92 6.58
CA ASP A 51 1.91 6.12 6.59
C ASP A 51 2.52 5.69 5.26
N ALA A 52 2.07 4.56 4.68
CA ALA A 52 2.52 4.10 3.38
C ALA A 52 2.28 5.12 2.26
N TYR A 53 1.02 5.62 2.12
CA TYR A 53 0.74 6.58 1.04
C TYR A 53 1.32 7.98 1.30
N SER A 54 1.65 8.30 2.55
CA SER A 54 2.28 9.58 2.89
C SER A 54 3.78 9.56 2.76
N GLY A 55 4.42 8.41 3.06
CA GLY A 55 5.85 8.32 3.25
C GLY A 55 6.61 7.59 2.14
N PHE A 56 5.93 6.99 1.17
CA PHE A 56 6.58 6.35 0.03
C PHE A 56 6.23 7.08 -1.27
N SER A 57 7.26 7.48 -2.05
CA SER A 57 7.11 8.19 -3.32
C SER A 57 7.52 7.33 -4.50
N PRO A 58 6.57 6.71 -5.23
CA PRO A 58 6.90 5.90 -6.41
C PRO A 58 7.67 6.67 -7.48
N LEU A 59 7.41 7.95 -7.64
CA LEU A 59 8.04 8.75 -8.69
C LEU A 59 9.47 9.18 -8.34
N GLU A 60 9.80 9.35 -7.06
CA GLU A 60 11.20 9.53 -6.66
C GLU A 60 12.01 8.23 -6.83
N LEU A 61 11.38 7.07 -6.52
CA LEU A 61 11.99 5.77 -6.76
C LEU A 61 12.23 5.52 -8.26
N TRP A 62 11.25 5.88 -9.10
CA TRP A 62 11.39 5.84 -10.56
C TRP A 62 12.53 6.72 -11.07
N ASN A 63 12.56 7.97 -10.64
CA ASN A 63 13.57 8.93 -11.13
C ASN A 63 15.00 8.47 -10.81
N GLU A 64 15.23 8.01 -9.59
CA GLU A 64 16.58 7.65 -9.12
C GLU A 64 17.02 6.27 -9.61
N TYR A 65 16.13 5.27 -9.54
CA TYR A 65 16.49 3.86 -9.77
C TYR A 65 15.80 3.22 -10.99
N GLY A 66 14.82 3.88 -11.59
CA GLY A 66 14.04 3.33 -12.71
C GLY A 66 13.09 2.21 -12.29
N TYR A 67 12.82 2.04 -10.99
CA TYR A 67 11.94 0.99 -10.49
C TYR A 67 10.48 1.45 -10.53
N THR A 68 9.62 0.56 -11.03
CA THR A 68 8.18 0.81 -11.07
C THR A 68 7.52 0.33 -9.80
N SER A 69 6.78 1.21 -9.15
CA SER A 69 6.08 0.89 -7.90
C SER A 69 4.71 1.55 -7.84
N TYR A 70 3.80 0.99 -7.05
CA TYR A 70 2.49 1.58 -6.81
C TYR A 70 2.12 1.45 -5.34
N VAL A 71 1.61 2.55 -4.74
CA VAL A 71 1.13 2.56 -3.36
C VAL A 71 -0.38 2.31 -3.36
N SER A 72 -0.80 1.13 -2.92
CA SER A 72 -2.20 0.76 -2.73
C SER A 72 -2.53 0.74 -1.24
N ALA A 73 -2.71 1.92 -0.69
CA ALA A 73 -2.90 2.14 0.73
C ALA A 73 -4.09 3.05 1.01
N GLU A 74 -4.76 2.81 2.14
CA GLU A 74 -5.93 3.57 2.61
C GLU A 74 -5.77 3.93 4.08
N GLY A 75 -6.45 5.00 4.53
CA GLY A 75 -6.44 5.36 5.95
C GLY A 75 -6.93 4.19 6.82
N HIS A 76 -6.19 3.86 7.88
CA HIS A 76 -6.48 2.74 8.79
C HIS A 76 -6.60 1.37 8.11
N GLN A 77 -5.92 1.16 6.99
CA GLN A 77 -5.94 -0.12 6.29
C GLN A 77 -5.38 -1.23 7.17
N THR A 78 -6.14 -2.32 7.30
CA THR A 78 -5.72 -3.51 8.04
C THR A 78 -4.91 -4.46 7.14
N VAL A 79 -4.13 -5.36 7.72
CA VAL A 79 -3.39 -6.40 6.97
C VAL A 79 -4.33 -7.26 6.09
N ALA A 80 -5.53 -7.55 6.56
CA ALA A 80 -6.55 -8.27 5.77
C ALA A 80 -6.95 -7.50 4.50
N GLN A 81 -7.09 -6.17 4.61
CA GLN A 81 -7.38 -5.32 3.46
C GLN A 81 -6.16 -5.22 2.53
N SER A 82 -4.94 -5.10 3.06
CA SER A 82 -3.69 -5.17 2.29
C SER A 82 -3.58 -6.48 1.50
N TYR A 83 -3.88 -7.61 2.12
CA TYR A 83 -3.95 -8.92 1.44
C TYR A 83 -4.96 -8.91 0.27
N SER A 84 -6.15 -8.32 0.47
CA SER A 84 -7.16 -8.20 -0.59
C SER A 84 -6.69 -7.31 -1.75
N GLN A 85 -6.06 -6.18 -1.45
CA GLN A 85 -5.51 -5.28 -2.47
C GLN A 85 -4.41 -5.96 -3.28
N LEU A 86 -3.49 -6.65 -2.62
CA LEU A 86 -2.43 -7.40 -3.29
C LEU A 86 -2.99 -8.44 -4.26
N LYS A 87 -4.04 -9.18 -3.87
CA LYS A 87 -4.71 -10.12 -4.79
C LYS A 87 -5.30 -9.45 -6.03
N LYS A 88 -5.74 -8.20 -5.94
CA LYS A 88 -6.21 -7.42 -7.09
C LYS A 88 -5.05 -6.96 -7.97
N ILE A 89 -3.98 -6.44 -7.34
CA ILE A 89 -2.77 -6.01 -8.06
C ILE A 89 -2.17 -7.16 -8.84
N MET A 90 -2.01 -8.33 -8.21
CA MET A 90 -1.45 -9.54 -8.82
C MET A 90 -2.29 -10.12 -9.98
N LYS A 91 -3.57 -9.73 -10.12
CA LYS A 91 -4.37 -10.07 -11.32
C LYS A 91 -4.01 -9.22 -12.54
N CYS A 92 -3.41 -8.06 -12.32
CA CYS A 92 -3.11 -7.07 -13.36
C CYS A 92 -1.60 -6.97 -13.62
N HIS A 93 -0.77 -7.29 -12.62
CA HIS A 93 0.67 -7.05 -12.64
C HIS A 93 1.46 -8.23 -12.09
N SER A 94 2.61 -8.50 -12.70
CA SER A 94 3.58 -9.51 -12.27
C SER A 94 4.53 -8.91 -11.24
N VAL A 95 4.05 -8.77 -9.98
CA VAL A 95 4.79 -8.15 -8.89
C VAL A 95 5.99 -9.01 -8.48
N LYS A 96 7.15 -8.40 -8.30
CA LYS A 96 8.40 -9.05 -7.85
C LYS A 96 8.67 -8.85 -6.36
N LEU A 97 8.25 -7.69 -5.83
CA LEU A 97 8.45 -7.31 -4.44
C LEU A 97 7.17 -6.70 -3.87
N ILE A 98 6.79 -7.14 -2.69
CA ILE A 98 5.78 -6.50 -1.87
C ILE A 98 6.47 -5.79 -0.71
N ILE A 99 6.17 -4.50 -0.53
CA ILE A 99 6.53 -3.73 0.65
C ILE A 99 5.27 -3.55 1.48
N LEU A 100 5.25 -4.16 2.66
CA LEU A 100 4.13 -4.05 3.61
C LEU A 100 4.53 -3.12 4.74
N GLU A 101 3.84 -1.98 4.83
CA GLU A 101 4.00 -1.04 5.94
C GLU A 101 3.35 -1.64 7.20
N THR A 102 3.99 -1.45 8.38
CA THR A 102 3.76 -2.29 9.55
C THR A 102 2.91 -1.68 10.67
N ASP A 103 2.58 -0.38 10.66
CA ASP A 103 1.72 0.22 11.69
C ASP A 103 0.34 -0.47 11.74
N GLY A 104 -0.18 -0.87 10.58
CA GLY A 104 -1.43 -1.63 10.48
C GLY A 104 -1.45 -2.96 11.24
N PHE A 105 -0.30 -3.49 11.71
CA PHE A 105 -0.21 -4.73 12.48
C PHE A 105 -0.86 -4.62 13.86
N PHE A 106 -0.93 -3.42 14.43
CA PHE A 106 -1.45 -3.15 15.76
C PHE A 106 -2.90 -2.64 15.74
N THR A 107 -3.53 -2.58 14.57
CA THR A 107 -4.93 -2.18 14.46
C THR A 107 -5.81 -3.21 15.15
N ARG A 108 -6.45 -2.79 16.27
CA ARG A 108 -7.39 -3.63 17.01
C ARG A 108 -8.76 -3.57 16.36
N SER A 109 -9.30 -4.70 15.97
CA SER A 109 -10.71 -4.86 15.58
C SER A 109 -11.34 -5.99 16.38
N LYS A 110 -12.66 -5.91 16.60
CA LYS A 110 -13.36 -7.01 17.27
C LYS A 110 -13.19 -8.29 16.47
N LEU A 111 -13.04 -9.44 17.13
CA LEU A 111 -12.78 -10.73 16.48
C LEU A 111 -13.81 -11.04 15.37
N VAL A 112 -15.08 -10.79 15.62
CA VAL A 112 -16.17 -10.98 14.64
C VAL A 112 -15.99 -10.06 13.43
N GLU A 113 -15.61 -8.81 13.66
CA GLU A 113 -15.35 -7.83 12.60
C GLU A 113 -14.11 -8.19 11.79
N SER A 114 -13.04 -8.66 12.44
CA SER A 114 -11.81 -9.12 11.79
C SER A 114 -12.08 -10.35 10.91
N THR A 115 -12.84 -11.31 11.41
CA THR A 115 -13.22 -12.53 10.67
C THR A 115 -14.09 -12.18 9.47
N ALA A 116 -15.07 -11.27 9.65
CA ALA A 116 -15.89 -10.77 8.55
C ALA A 116 -15.04 -10.03 7.49
N LYS A 117 -14.09 -9.19 7.91
CA LYS A 117 -13.15 -8.50 7.01
C LYS A 117 -12.27 -9.49 6.23
N LEU A 118 -11.78 -10.55 6.89
CA LEU A 118 -11.00 -11.62 6.24
C LEU A 118 -11.83 -12.39 5.21
N ILE A 119 -13.05 -12.80 5.57
CA ILE A 119 -13.98 -13.49 4.68
C ILE A 119 -14.31 -12.58 3.49
N ASN A 120 -14.69 -11.34 3.74
CA ASN A 120 -15.00 -10.36 2.70
C ASN A 120 -13.79 -10.08 1.80
N ALA A 121 -12.58 -9.98 2.36
CA ALA A 121 -11.35 -9.82 1.59
C ALA A 121 -11.07 -11.03 0.70
N SER A 122 -11.23 -12.24 1.21
CA SER A 122 -11.04 -13.48 0.45
C SER A 122 -12.12 -13.68 -0.61
N MET A 123 -13.39 -13.53 -0.24
CA MET A 123 -14.53 -13.70 -1.16
C MET A 123 -14.67 -12.52 -2.14
N GLY A 124 -14.42 -11.29 -1.69
CA GLY A 124 -14.48 -10.10 -2.54
C GLY A 124 -13.43 -10.08 -3.65
N SER A 125 -12.27 -10.72 -3.42
CA SER A 125 -11.27 -10.90 -4.47
C SER A 125 -11.68 -11.93 -5.53
N ALA A 126 -12.53 -12.90 -5.17
CA ALA A 126 -13.08 -13.90 -6.09
C ALA A 126 -14.38 -13.39 -6.76
N PHE A 127 -15.26 -12.79 -5.97
CA PHE A 127 -16.58 -12.32 -6.41
C PHE A 127 -16.81 -10.89 -5.93
N SER A 128 -16.76 -9.94 -6.84
CA SER A 128 -16.85 -8.50 -6.53
C SER A 128 -18.17 -8.10 -5.85
N VAL A 129 -19.25 -8.88 -5.97
CA VAL A 129 -20.52 -8.65 -5.28
C VAL A 129 -20.35 -8.54 -3.76
N PHE A 130 -19.46 -9.32 -3.16
CA PHE A 130 -19.23 -9.27 -1.71
C PHE A 130 -18.57 -7.94 -1.25
N GLN A 131 -17.80 -7.31 -2.12
CA GLN A 131 -17.19 -6.01 -1.85
C GLN A 131 -18.09 -4.84 -2.25
N TYR A 132 -18.82 -4.98 -3.35
CA TYR A 132 -19.58 -3.90 -3.98
C TYR A 132 -21.09 -4.10 -3.93
N HIS A 133 -21.59 -4.96 -3.03
CA HIS A 133 -23.03 -5.23 -2.93
C HIS A 133 -23.87 -3.96 -2.79
N ASP A 134 -23.42 -2.96 -2.02
CA ASP A 134 -24.15 -1.70 -1.82
C ASP A 134 -24.28 -0.83 -3.09
N ARG A 135 -23.53 -1.13 -4.17
CA ARG A 135 -23.66 -0.40 -5.44
C ARG A 135 -25.04 -0.53 -6.08
N TRP A 136 -25.82 -1.57 -5.75
CA TRP A 136 -27.18 -1.68 -6.27
C TRP A 136 -28.04 -0.43 -6.00
N LYS A 137 -27.71 0.36 -4.97
CA LYS A 137 -28.39 1.62 -4.60
C LYS A 137 -28.04 2.79 -5.54
N ARG A 138 -26.97 2.69 -6.33
CA ARG A 138 -26.40 3.80 -7.11
C ARG A 138 -26.16 3.46 -8.58
N VAL A 139 -26.02 2.18 -8.92
CA VAL A 139 -25.76 1.75 -10.29
C VAL A 139 -26.95 2.07 -11.19
N LYS A 140 -26.67 2.70 -12.34
CA LYS A 140 -27.71 3.02 -13.32
C LYS A 140 -28.01 1.77 -14.19
N PRO A 141 -29.27 1.58 -14.66
CA PRO A 141 -29.64 0.41 -15.49
C PRO A 141 -28.76 0.22 -16.72
N ASN A 142 -28.33 1.31 -17.37
CA ASN A 142 -27.45 1.29 -18.54
C ASN A 142 -26.00 0.93 -18.23
N GLU A 143 -25.61 0.86 -16.96
CA GLU A 143 -24.28 0.46 -16.52
C GLU A 143 -24.18 -1.04 -16.16
N LEU A 144 -25.32 -1.68 -15.86
CA LEU A 144 -25.34 -3.06 -15.35
C LEU A 144 -24.58 -4.04 -16.23
N LEU A 145 -24.75 -3.93 -17.54
CA LEU A 145 -24.11 -4.82 -18.52
C LEU A 145 -22.85 -4.22 -19.18
N LYS A 146 -22.46 -2.99 -18.80
CA LYS A 146 -21.25 -2.36 -19.32
C LYS A 146 -20.01 -3.09 -18.80
N ALA A 147 -19.06 -3.36 -19.68
CA ALA A 147 -17.77 -3.90 -19.28
C ALA A 147 -16.98 -2.85 -18.47
N PRO A 148 -16.24 -3.25 -17.44
CA PRO A 148 -15.31 -2.35 -16.74
C PRO A 148 -14.24 -1.79 -17.70
N ASN A 149 -13.95 -0.50 -17.56
CA ASN A 149 -12.90 0.18 -18.33
C ASN A 149 -12.15 1.15 -17.40
N TYR A 150 -11.03 0.72 -16.86
CA TYR A 150 -10.25 1.43 -15.85
C TYR A 150 -9.20 2.30 -16.53
N THR A 151 -9.52 3.57 -16.81
CA THR A 151 -8.66 4.51 -17.53
C THR A 151 -8.32 5.78 -16.75
N ALA A 152 -8.89 5.98 -15.55
CA ALA A 152 -8.57 7.13 -14.72
C ALA A 152 -7.14 7.01 -14.17
N HIS A 153 -6.25 7.83 -14.72
CA HIS A 153 -4.83 7.80 -14.43
C HIS A 153 -4.51 8.46 -13.09
N CYS A 154 -3.67 7.82 -12.29
CA CYS A 154 -3.15 8.36 -11.03
C CYS A 154 -1.70 8.79 -11.20
N THR A 155 -1.45 10.07 -11.48
CA THR A 155 -0.11 10.62 -11.70
C THR A 155 0.86 10.27 -10.56
N ALA A 156 0.45 10.42 -9.30
CA ALA A 156 1.30 10.16 -8.14
C ALA A 156 1.45 8.68 -7.76
N LYS A 157 0.93 7.74 -8.60
CA LYS A 157 1.03 6.30 -8.37
C LYS A 157 0.57 5.86 -6.97
N GLY A 158 -0.51 6.48 -6.47
CA GLY A 158 -1.09 6.18 -5.16
C GLY A 158 -0.51 6.96 -3.99
N GLN A 159 0.54 7.75 -4.18
CA GLN A 159 1.07 8.64 -3.13
C GLN A 159 0.11 9.80 -2.85
N TRP A 160 -0.02 10.16 -1.57
CA TRP A 160 -0.68 11.40 -1.14
C TRP A 160 0.35 12.52 -1.02
N LEU A 161 0.29 13.48 -1.92
CA LEU A 161 1.20 14.63 -1.94
C LEU A 161 0.77 15.68 -0.90
N SER A 162 1.71 16.14 -0.08
CA SER A 162 1.51 17.25 0.84
C SER A 162 2.77 18.09 0.98
N ASN A 163 2.63 19.39 0.78
CA ASN A 163 3.70 20.37 1.01
C ASN A 163 3.59 21.04 2.38
N GLU A 164 2.60 20.65 3.19
CA GLU A 164 2.44 21.19 4.53
C GLU A 164 3.64 20.82 5.40
N VAL A 165 4.06 21.76 6.23
CA VAL A 165 5.13 21.56 7.20
C VAL A 165 4.58 21.88 8.60
N LYS A 166 4.42 20.83 9.39
CA LYS A 166 4.12 20.94 10.82
C LYS A 166 5.00 19.93 11.53
N GLY A 167 6.09 20.46 12.09
CA GLY A 167 7.12 19.65 12.73
C GLY A 167 6.68 19.02 14.05
N TYR A 168 7.31 17.92 14.41
CA TYR A 168 7.23 17.34 15.74
C TYR A 168 8.22 18.04 16.67
N MET A 169 7.71 18.49 17.82
CA MET A 169 8.46 19.23 18.83
C MET A 169 8.51 18.48 20.17
N GLY A 170 8.10 17.22 20.19
CA GLY A 170 8.11 16.39 21.38
C GLY A 170 9.48 15.77 21.68
N GLY A 171 9.56 14.96 22.74
CA GLY A 171 10.74 14.22 23.12
C GLY A 171 10.96 12.93 22.33
N GLU A 172 11.96 12.14 22.74
CA GLU A 172 12.25 10.84 22.14
C GLU A 172 11.10 9.86 22.43
N TYR A 173 10.48 9.33 21.39
CA TYR A 173 9.39 8.34 21.46
C TYR A 173 9.88 6.90 21.28
N MET A 174 11.06 6.71 20.67
CA MET A 174 11.71 5.40 20.48
C MET A 174 12.55 5.02 21.72
N VAL A 175 11.90 5.02 22.89
CA VAL A 175 12.57 4.67 24.15
C VAL A 175 12.85 3.16 24.16
N LYS A 176 14.14 2.79 24.20
CA LYS A 176 14.60 1.39 24.20
C LYS A 176 13.98 0.59 25.34
N THR A 177 13.49 -0.60 25.03
CA THR A 177 12.89 -1.54 25.98
C THR A 177 12.94 -2.96 25.42
N ASP A 178 12.93 -3.96 26.30
CA ASP A 178 12.79 -5.37 25.91
C ASP A 178 11.31 -5.81 25.80
N LYS A 179 10.36 -4.93 26.10
CA LYS A 179 8.93 -5.23 26.02
C LYS A 179 8.45 -5.27 24.57
N ARG A 180 7.37 -6.04 24.32
CA ARG A 180 6.67 -6.15 23.05
C ARG A 180 5.24 -5.67 23.22
N GLU A 181 4.71 -5.00 22.18
CA GLU A 181 3.28 -4.84 22.02
C GLU A 181 2.72 -6.09 21.33
N GLU A 182 1.59 -6.57 21.78
CA GLU A 182 0.98 -7.77 21.18
C GLU A 182 0.40 -7.46 19.80
N ILE A 183 0.84 -8.21 18.78
CA ILE A 183 0.17 -8.23 17.47
C ILE A 183 -1.11 -9.07 17.63
N PRO A 184 -2.31 -8.52 17.35
CA PRO A 184 -3.56 -9.25 17.51
C PRO A 184 -3.59 -10.56 16.71
N PHE A 185 -4.22 -11.60 17.26
CA PHE A 185 -4.31 -12.92 16.60
C PHE A 185 -4.89 -12.84 15.18
N SER A 186 -5.94 -12.03 14.98
CA SER A 186 -6.53 -11.82 13.65
C SER A 186 -5.57 -11.20 12.64
N THR A 187 -4.68 -10.32 13.11
CA THR A 187 -3.63 -9.73 12.29
C THR A 187 -2.56 -10.77 11.95
N LYS A 188 -2.11 -11.57 12.93
CA LYS A 188 -1.16 -12.67 12.66
C LYS A 188 -1.71 -13.65 11.63
N THR A 189 -2.98 -14.03 11.72
CA THR A 189 -3.62 -14.88 10.72
C THR A 189 -3.57 -14.26 9.32
N SER A 190 -3.83 -12.95 9.20
CA SER A 190 -3.78 -12.24 7.92
C SER A 190 -2.35 -12.15 7.39
N LEU A 191 -1.37 -11.92 8.26
CA LEU A 191 0.05 -11.93 7.93
C LEU A 191 0.50 -13.29 7.41
N ASP A 192 0.14 -14.38 8.12
CA ASP A 192 0.48 -15.74 7.68
C ASP A 192 -0.11 -16.07 6.30
N MET A 193 -1.34 -15.63 6.01
CA MET A 193 -1.95 -15.75 4.68
C MET A 193 -1.18 -14.96 3.62
N LEU A 194 -0.72 -13.75 3.94
CA LEU A 194 0.04 -12.89 3.03
C LEU A 194 1.43 -13.49 2.77
N VAL A 195 2.13 -13.92 3.82
CA VAL A 195 3.44 -14.59 3.71
C VAL A 195 3.34 -15.84 2.84
N LYS A 196 2.31 -16.67 3.08
CA LYS A 196 2.05 -17.87 2.27
C LYS A 196 1.81 -17.51 0.80
N MET A 197 0.98 -16.49 0.54
CA MET A 197 0.71 -16.01 -0.83
C MET A 197 1.99 -15.56 -1.54
N CYS A 198 2.88 -14.83 -0.85
CA CYS A 198 4.16 -14.41 -1.41
C CYS A 198 5.03 -15.62 -1.76
N ALA A 199 5.15 -16.60 -0.86
CA ALA A 199 5.94 -17.80 -1.07
C ALA A 199 5.39 -18.66 -2.24
N GLU A 200 4.07 -18.81 -2.36
CA GLU A 200 3.43 -19.58 -3.44
C GLU A 200 3.59 -18.94 -4.83
N ASN A 201 3.88 -17.63 -4.89
CA ASN A 201 4.04 -16.88 -6.15
C ASN A 201 5.47 -16.40 -6.40
N ASP A 202 6.46 -16.87 -5.61
CA ASP A 202 7.87 -16.43 -5.67
C ASP A 202 8.06 -14.91 -5.59
N ILE A 203 7.22 -14.24 -4.79
CA ILE A 203 7.28 -12.81 -4.56
C ILE A 203 8.07 -12.53 -3.28
N LYS A 204 9.03 -11.62 -3.36
CA LYS A 204 9.77 -11.17 -2.17
C LYS A 204 8.89 -10.28 -1.30
N LEU A 205 9.05 -10.38 0.02
CA LEU A 205 8.32 -9.58 1.00
C LEU A 205 9.30 -8.78 1.87
N LEU A 206 9.04 -7.49 2.00
CA LEU A 206 9.78 -6.56 2.85
C LEU A 206 8.78 -5.88 3.80
N PHE A 207 9.06 -5.91 5.09
CA PHE A 207 8.36 -5.09 6.07
C PHE A 207 9.03 -3.73 6.19
N LEU A 208 8.22 -2.68 6.17
CA LEU A 208 8.69 -1.31 6.23
C LEU A 208 7.92 -0.55 7.31
N GLU A 209 8.65 0.15 8.16
CA GLU A 209 8.06 1.14 9.05
C GLU A 209 8.63 2.52 8.77
N LEU A 210 7.74 3.47 8.57
CA LEU A 210 8.07 4.87 8.29
C LEU A 210 8.12 5.68 9.59
N PRO A 211 8.86 6.82 9.64
CA PRO A 211 8.91 7.64 10.85
C PRO A 211 7.54 8.16 11.25
N SER A 212 7.02 7.74 12.41
CA SER A 212 5.75 8.19 12.98
C SER A 212 5.82 8.17 14.52
N GLN A 213 5.84 9.35 15.13
CA GLN A 213 5.95 9.45 16.59
C GLN A 213 4.64 9.11 17.32
N SER A 214 3.49 9.23 16.66
CA SER A 214 2.20 9.01 17.31
C SER A 214 1.73 7.56 17.23
N SER A 215 2.13 6.85 16.19
CA SER A 215 1.71 5.46 15.97
C SER A 215 2.78 4.44 16.31
N TRP A 216 4.07 4.84 16.45
CA TRP A 216 5.16 3.91 16.59
C TRP A 216 5.85 3.96 17.97
N SER A 217 6.51 2.85 18.34
CA SER A 217 7.26 2.73 19.58
C SER A 217 8.26 1.56 19.50
N TYR A 218 9.25 1.57 20.41
CA TYR A 218 10.21 0.46 20.51
C TYR A 218 9.55 -0.89 20.83
N LYS A 219 8.39 -0.90 21.52
CA LYS A 219 7.61 -2.13 21.78
C LYS A 219 7.04 -2.72 20.51
N ARG A 220 6.56 -1.87 19.59
CA ARG A 220 6.05 -2.27 18.26
C ARG A 220 7.17 -2.77 17.38
N HIS A 221 8.29 -2.03 17.36
CA HIS A 221 9.53 -2.46 16.69
C HIS A 221 9.90 -3.89 17.07
N ASN A 222 10.04 -4.16 18.38
CA ASN A 222 10.43 -5.48 18.88
C ASN A 222 9.43 -6.58 18.43
N ALA A 223 8.14 -6.30 18.49
CA ALA A 223 7.12 -7.28 18.11
C ALA A 223 7.14 -7.61 16.62
N VAL A 224 7.32 -6.59 15.76
CA VAL A 224 7.43 -6.78 14.30
C VAL A 224 8.75 -7.48 13.97
N LYS A 225 9.85 -7.09 14.63
CA LYS A 225 11.15 -7.73 14.42
C LYS A 225 11.11 -9.22 14.79
N ASP A 226 10.52 -9.59 15.93
CA ASP A 226 10.40 -10.99 16.35
C ASP A 226 9.58 -11.80 15.31
N TYR A 227 8.47 -11.26 14.80
CA TYR A 227 7.67 -11.92 13.77
C TYR A 227 8.43 -12.02 12.43
N ALA A 228 9.13 -10.95 12.04
CA ALA A 228 9.93 -10.92 10.82
C ALA A 228 11.06 -11.96 10.88
N ASP A 229 11.79 -12.03 12.01
CA ASP A 229 12.86 -13.00 12.24
C ASP A 229 12.32 -14.45 12.20
N GLU A 230 11.15 -14.72 12.82
CA GLU A 230 10.48 -16.03 12.77
C GLU A 230 10.16 -16.47 11.34
N LYS A 231 9.74 -15.54 10.49
CA LYS A 231 9.34 -15.82 9.10
C LYS A 231 10.48 -15.67 8.07
N GLY A 232 11.67 -15.22 8.51
CA GLY A 232 12.79 -14.93 7.60
C GLY A 232 12.52 -13.75 6.67
N ILE A 233 11.77 -12.75 7.13
CA ILE A 233 11.39 -11.56 6.37
C ILE A 233 12.29 -10.40 6.80
N THR A 234 12.79 -9.64 5.85
CA THR A 234 13.52 -8.40 6.15
C THR A 234 12.57 -7.34 6.70
N PHE A 235 12.99 -6.66 7.77
CA PHE A 235 12.28 -5.53 8.35
C PHE A 235 13.17 -4.28 8.37
N LEU A 236 12.74 -3.24 7.67
CA LEU A 236 13.33 -1.91 7.71
C LEU A 236 12.46 -0.99 8.58
N ASP A 237 12.99 -0.60 9.74
CA ASP A 237 12.35 0.39 10.61
C ASP A 237 13.11 1.72 10.53
N LEU A 238 12.57 2.67 9.78
CA LEU A 238 13.16 3.98 9.57
C LEU A 238 13.06 4.89 10.83
N ASN A 239 12.37 4.44 11.87
CA ASN A 239 12.36 5.14 13.16
C ASN A 239 13.66 4.92 13.97
N ILE A 240 14.34 3.80 13.74
CA ILE A 240 15.59 3.47 14.43
C ILE A 240 16.76 4.29 13.88
N ASP A 241 16.81 4.49 12.57
CA ASP A 241 17.97 5.02 11.86
C ASP A 241 17.65 6.30 11.07
N ARG A 242 16.87 7.20 11.70
CA ARG A 242 16.39 8.44 11.07
C ARG A 242 17.53 9.34 10.57
N GLU A 243 18.63 9.37 11.29
CA GLU A 243 19.77 10.24 10.98
C GLU A 243 20.50 9.81 9.72
N SER A 244 20.49 8.50 9.40
CA SER A 244 21.21 7.94 8.25
C SER A 244 20.71 8.44 6.89
N PHE A 245 19.43 8.87 6.80
CA PHE A 245 18.86 9.44 5.59
C PHE A 245 18.49 10.93 5.72
N GLY A 246 19.02 11.61 6.76
CA GLY A 246 18.85 13.04 6.95
C GLY A 246 17.43 13.48 7.24
N PHE A 247 16.64 12.65 7.94
CA PHE A 247 15.29 12.98 8.34
C PHE A 247 15.29 14.07 9.44
N ASP A 248 14.42 15.08 9.28
CA ASP A 248 14.29 16.18 10.23
C ASP A 248 12.83 16.36 10.65
N TRP A 249 12.53 16.08 11.91
CA TRP A 249 11.20 16.26 12.48
C TRP A 249 10.61 17.65 12.32
N LYS A 250 11.43 18.69 12.18
CA LYS A 250 10.97 20.08 12.02
C LYS A 250 10.39 20.37 10.66
N THR A 251 10.84 19.66 9.61
CA THR A 251 10.56 19.99 8.21
C THR A 251 9.89 18.88 7.41
N ASP A 252 9.98 17.63 7.84
CA ASP A 252 9.67 16.45 7.02
C ASP A 252 8.31 15.81 7.33
N THR A 253 7.54 16.44 8.24
CA THR A 253 6.17 15.99 8.59
C THR A 253 5.14 17.07 8.32
N ARG A 254 3.87 16.65 8.07
CA ARG A 254 2.76 17.56 7.75
C ARG A 254 1.81 17.85 8.90
N ASP A 255 1.83 17.07 9.97
CA ASP A 255 0.80 17.08 11.01
C ASP A 255 1.33 16.89 12.44
N GLY A 256 2.60 17.25 12.67
CA GLY A 256 3.21 17.18 14.00
C GLY A 256 3.87 15.84 14.30
N GLY A 257 4.33 15.13 13.27
CA GLY A 257 5.12 13.90 13.42
C GLY A 257 4.31 12.61 13.28
N ASN A 258 3.06 12.67 12.81
CA ASN A 258 2.29 11.47 12.53
C ASN A 258 2.53 10.97 11.11
N HIS A 259 2.48 11.86 10.10
CA HIS A 259 2.72 11.50 8.71
C HIS A 259 3.80 12.36 8.07
N LEU A 260 4.54 11.78 7.15
CA LEU A 260 5.51 12.49 6.33
C LEU A 260 4.81 13.44 5.35
N ASN A 261 5.48 14.53 5.01
CA ASN A 261 5.15 15.36 3.85
C ASN A 261 5.97 14.90 2.63
N SER A 262 5.80 15.58 1.49
CA SER A 262 6.50 15.18 0.25
C SER A 262 8.03 15.19 0.38
N ARG A 263 8.59 16.10 1.20
CA ARG A 263 10.03 16.15 1.49
C ARG A 263 10.50 14.95 2.29
N GLY A 264 9.79 14.60 3.36
CA GLY A 264 10.08 13.42 4.18
C GLY A 264 9.92 12.13 3.39
N ALA A 265 8.85 12.03 2.58
CA ALA A 265 8.60 10.89 1.69
C ALA A 265 9.74 10.69 0.69
N ARG A 266 10.26 11.77 0.06
CA ARG A 266 11.41 11.69 -0.83
C ARG A 266 12.63 11.11 -0.13
N LYS A 267 13.01 11.67 1.04
CA LYS A 267 14.18 11.22 1.80
C LYS A 267 14.07 9.74 2.18
N ALA A 268 12.92 9.33 2.73
CA ALA A 268 12.65 7.94 3.09
C ALA A 268 12.71 7.02 1.86
N THR A 269 12.09 7.43 0.74
CA THR A 269 12.06 6.61 -0.48
C THR A 269 13.45 6.45 -1.10
N LEU A 270 14.28 7.48 -1.12
CA LEU A 270 15.64 7.38 -1.64
C LEU A 270 16.50 6.44 -0.79
N PHE A 271 16.36 6.47 0.53
CA PHE A 271 17.01 5.53 1.44
C PHE A 271 16.53 4.09 1.19
N ILE A 272 15.22 3.87 1.10
CA ILE A 272 14.64 2.57 0.76
C ILE A 272 15.14 2.11 -0.63
N GLY A 273 15.15 2.98 -1.63
CA GLY A 273 15.59 2.67 -2.98
C GLY A 273 17.04 2.24 -3.04
N LYS A 274 17.92 2.88 -2.26
CA LYS A 274 19.31 2.43 -2.11
C LYS A 274 19.38 1.01 -1.55
N TYR A 275 18.65 0.73 -0.46
CA TYR A 275 18.58 -0.61 0.10
C TYR A 275 18.06 -1.63 -0.92
N LEU A 276 17.01 -1.30 -1.68
CA LEU A 276 16.46 -2.17 -2.72
C LEU A 276 17.48 -2.45 -3.82
N SER A 277 18.24 -1.45 -4.26
CA SER A 277 19.25 -1.62 -5.32
C SER A 277 20.42 -2.54 -4.92
N GLU A 278 20.70 -2.61 -3.64
CA GLU A 278 21.78 -3.46 -3.10
C GLU A 278 21.32 -4.90 -2.81
N ASN A 279 20.00 -5.13 -2.60
CA ASN A 279 19.51 -6.39 -2.04
C ASN A 279 18.47 -7.12 -2.93
N TYR A 280 17.91 -6.48 -3.96
CA TYR A 280 16.86 -7.06 -4.80
C TYR A 280 17.20 -6.91 -6.29
N PRO A 281 16.99 -7.96 -7.11
CA PRO A 281 17.28 -7.93 -8.54
C PRO A 281 16.15 -7.23 -9.33
N LEU A 282 15.95 -5.94 -9.07
CA LEU A 282 14.95 -5.10 -9.74
C LEU A 282 15.54 -4.50 -11.03
N SER A 283 14.70 -4.29 -12.04
CA SER A 283 15.12 -3.76 -13.35
C SER A 283 14.91 -2.27 -13.42
N ASP A 284 15.91 -1.55 -13.98
CA ASP A 284 15.73 -0.16 -14.40
C ASP A 284 14.94 -0.13 -15.73
N HIS A 285 13.76 0.47 -15.70
CA HIS A 285 12.84 0.54 -16.84
C HIS A 285 12.90 1.86 -17.61
N ARG A 286 13.75 2.83 -17.23
CA ARG A 286 13.79 4.18 -17.85
C ARG A 286 14.12 4.17 -19.34
N GLY A 287 14.82 3.16 -19.82
CA GLY A 287 15.16 2.97 -21.25
C GLY A 287 14.04 2.31 -22.08
N ASP A 288 12.96 1.84 -21.48
CA ASP A 288 11.88 1.12 -22.15
C ASP A 288 10.69 2.05 -22.46
N ASN A 289 10.36 2.18 -23.76
CA ASN A 289 9.27 3.03 -24.23
C ASN A 289 7.88 2.71 -23.64
N ARG A 290 7.67 1.50 -23.14
CA ARG A 290 6.43 1.12 -22.44
C ARG A 290 6.19 1.95 -21.19
N PHE A 291 7.26 2.47 -20.58
CA PHE A 291 7.22 3.24 -19.33
C PHE A 291 7.38 4.75 -19.54
N LYS A 292 7.32 5.24 -20.78
CA LYS A 292 7.46 6.69 -21.06
C LYS A 292 6.48 7.58 -20.27
N GLN A 293 5.31 7.06 -19.93
CA GLN A 293 4.32 7.77 -19.12
C GLN A 293 4.87 8.12 -17.73
N TRP A 294 5.70 7.28 -17.14
CA TRP A 294 6.35 7.54 -15.85
C TRP A 294 7.21 8.81 -15.86
N ASN A 295 7.88 9.09 -16.98
CA ASN A 295 8.65 10.33 -17.14
C ASN A 295 7.75 11.57 -17.23
N ALA A 296 6.59 11.46 -17.86
CA ALA A 296 5.59 12.53 -17.90
C ALA A 296 4.99 12.76 -16.51
N ASP A 297 4.64 11.67 -15.81
CA ASP A 297 4.12 11.72 -14.45
C ASP A 297 5.12 12.34 -13.47
N TYR A 298 6.41 12.03 -13.60
CA TYR A 298 7.45 12.63 -12.77
C TYR A 298 7.57 14.15 -13.00
N LYS A 299 7.46 14.63 -14.25
CA LYS A 299 7.44 16.07 -14.54
C LYS A 299 6.24 16.76 -13.87
N GLU A 300 5.05 16.20 -14.00
CA GLU A 300 3.84 16.71 -13.35
C GLU A 300 3.95 16.66 -11.81
N TYR A 301 4.56 15.62 -11.28
CA TYR A 301 4.83 15.47 -9.84
C TYR A 301 5.72 16.62 -9.34
N LEU A 302 6.81 16.96 -10.05
CA LEU A 302 7.72 18.05 -9.67
C LEU A 302 7.03 19.42 -9.61
N GLU A 303 5.99 19.64 -10.43
CA GLU A 303 5.19 20.87 -10.38
C GLU A 303 4.32 20.95 -9.09
N LYS A 304 3.96 19.80 -8.54
CA LYS A 304 3.07 19.71 -7.36
C LYS A 304 3.83 19.68 -6.04
N VAL A 305 5.07 19.20 -6.04
CA VAL A 305 5.89 19.11 -4.82
C VAL A 305 6.85 20.27 -4.73
N LYS A 306 6.91 20.91 -3.55
CA LYS A 306 7.86 21.97 -3.23
C LYS A 306 9.02 21.36 -2.43
N ILE A 307 9.96 20.75 -3.12
CA ILE A 307 11.09 20.03 -2.51
C ILE A 307 12.34 20.90 -2.59
#